data_862446d2970ac20abfd14143ac2d4dc1
#
_entry.id   862446d2970ac20abfd14143ac2d4dc1
#
_cell.length_a   1.000
_cell.length_b   1.000
_cell.length_c   1.000
_cell.angle_alpha   90.00
_cell.angle_beta   90.00
_cell.angle_gamma   90.00
#
_symmetry.space_group_name_H-M   'P 1'
#
loop_
_entity.id
_entity.type
_entity.pdbx_description
1 polymer ?
#
loop_
_entity_poly.entity_id
_entity_poly.type
_entity_poly.pdbx_seq_one_letter_code
_entity_poly.pdbx_strand_id
1 'polypeptide(L)'
;MASRHLGRAVQAEVARRTPQAQPGQADFALLRVAGVPSLTPLTLTRQAQRLDEVIAAGYPAAIVQNDQRFQALLRGDASQLPELVTTDGRISAIQTLASGLVAMPHTAAISPGNSGGPLVDRCGRVAGVNTFNHINAQLAERVSYAQKTDALLAFLREAGVAVETADTACVPQPAAAPAAPAAAAPPGAAAPTPAAPTAPAQPAPAQAR
;
A
#
# COMPACT_ATOMS: atom_id res chain seq x y z
N MET A 1 12.36 -8.79 -8.64
CA MET A 1 11.34 -8.33 -7.67
C MET A 1 12.05 -7.63 -6.51
N ALA A 2 11.54 -6.51 -6.05
CA ALA A 2 12.11 -5.76 -4.94
C ALA A 2 11.01 -5.47 -3.92
N SER A 3 11.34 -5.51 -2.63
CA SER A 3 10.39 -5.27 -1.54
C SER A 3 11.12 -4.65 -0.35
N ARG A 4 10.50 -3.70 0.33
CA ARG A 4 11.03 -3.08 1.57
C ARG A 4 11.35 -4.12 2.65
N HIS A 5 10.53 -5.15 2.78
CA HIS A 5 10.76 -6.23 3.74
C HIS A 5 11.98 -7.09 3.38
N LEU A 6 12.38 -7.10 2.11
CA LEU A 6 13.55 -7.85 1.67
C LEU A 6 14.83 -7.00 1.69
N GLY A 7 14.72 -5.67 1.73
CA GLY A 7 15.85 -4.73 1.70
C GLY A 7 16.73 -4.84 0.46
N ARG A 8 16.34 -5.64 -0.53
CA ARG A 8 17.09 -5.90 -1.75
C ARG A 8 16.18 -6.36 -2.89
N ALA A 9 16.66 -6.25 -4.11
CA ALA A 9 16.08 -6.92 -5.26
C ALA A 9 16.38 -8.43 -5.20
N VAL A 10 15.39 -9.24 -5.55
CA VAL A 10 15.52 -10.69 -5.66
C VAL A 10 15.02 -11.15 -7.02
N GLN A 11 15.60 -12.22 -7.53
CA GLN A 11 15.12 -12.83 -8.75
C GLN A 11 13.81 -13.58 -8.50
N ALA A 12 12.91 -13.51 -9.46
CA ALA A 12 11.67 -14.27 -9.47
C ALA A 12 11.59 -15.06 -10.77
N GLU A 13 11.17 -16.31 -10.67
CA GLU A 13 10.91 -17.21 -11.78
C GLU A 13 9.41 -17.30 -12.03
N VAL A 14 8.97 -17.26 -13.29
CA VAL A 14 7.57 -17.49 -13.63
C VAL A 14 7.31 -19.00 -13.57
N ALA A 15 6.66 -19.46 -12.51
CA ALA A 15 6.31 -20.87 -12.32
C ALA A 15 5.10 -21.29 -13.17
N ARG A 16 4.14 -20.40 -13.36
CA ARG A 16 2.96 -20.59 -14.21
C ARG A 16 2.41 -19.23 -14.64
N ARG A 17 1.82 -19.20 -15.83
CA ARG A 17 1.05 -18.01 -16.29
C ARG A 17 -0.15 -18.48 -17.10
N THR A 18 -1.18 -17.63 -17.16
CA THR A 18 -2.24 -17.77 -18.16
C THR A 18 -1.64 -17.58 -19.57
N PRO A 19 -2.23 -18.14 -20.63
CA PRO A 19 -1.90 -17.78 -22.00
C PRO A 19 -1.97 -16.25 -22.17
N GLN A 20 -1.33 -15.70 -23.22
CA GLN A 20 -1.38 -14.27 -23.47
C GLN A 20 -2.83 -13.77 -23.55
N ALA A 21 -3.23 -13.01 -22.53
CA ALA A 21 -4.60 -12.59 -22.36
C ALA A 21 -4.91 -11.30 -23.14
N GLN A 22 -6.08 -11.24 -23.72
CA GLN A 22 -6.70 -10.01 -24.23
C GLN A 22 -7.34 -9.25 -23.06
N PRO A 23 -7.53 -7.94 -23.15
CA PRO A 23 -8.30 -7.20 -22.16
C PRO A 23 -9.66 -7.87 -21.88
N GLY A 24 -9.97 -8.10 -20.61
CA GLY A 24 -11.20 -8.80 -20.21
C GLY A 24 -11.07 -10.33 -20.14
N GLN A 25 -9.91 -10.91 -20.37
CA GLN A 25 -9.61 -12.31 -20.09
C GLN A 25 -8.82 -12.45 -18.78
N ALA A 26 -8.77 -13.66 -18.21
CA ALA A 26 -7.97 -13.96 -17.03
C ALA A 26 -6.48 -13.74 -17.34
N ASP A 27 -5.81 -12.93 -16.54
CA ASP A 27 -4.39 -12.55 -16.69
C ASP A 27 -3.68 -12.68 -15.35
N PHE A 28 -3.05 -13.85 -15.15
CA PHE A 28 -2.34 -14.17 -13.92
C PHE A 28 -0.96 -14.76 -14.22
N ALA A 29 -0.01 -14.47 -13.35
CA ALA A 29 1.27 -15.14 -13.30
C ALA A 29 1.61 -15.53 -11.86
N LEU A 30 1.98 -16.78 -11.66
CA LEU A 30 2.53 -17.28 -10.40
C LEU A 30 4.05 -17.17 -10.46
N LEU A 31 4.62 -16.46 -9.51
CA LEU A 31 6.05 -16.26 -9.39
C LEU A 31 6.60 -17.08 -8.24
N ARG A 32 7.73 -17.78 -8.47
CA ARG A 32 8.54 -18.40 -7.42
C ARG A 32 9.69 -17.47 -7.08
N VAL A 33 9.86 -17.20 -5.79
CA VAL A 33 10.94 -16.35 -5.27
C VAL A 33 11.71 -17.15 -4.24
N ALA A 34 13.01 -17.36 -4.48
CA ALA A 34 13.89 -18.08 -3.57
C ALA A 34 14.66 -17.14 -2.64
N GLY A 35 15.09 -17.65 -1.48
CA GLY A 35 15.96 -16.91 -0.57
C GLY A 35 15.31 -15.70 0.10
N VAL A 36 13.99 -15.73 0.23
CA VAL A 36 13.24 -14.70 0.98
C VAL A 36 12.86 -15.24 2.37
N PRO A 37 12.79 -14.38 3.39
CA PRO A 37 12.25 -14.77 4.69
C PRO A 37 10.79 -15.18 4.57
N SER A 38 10.28 -15.88 5.57
CA SER A 38 8.85 -16.16 5.65
C SER A 38 8.07 -14.86 5.66
N LEU A 39 7.14 -14.70 4.74
CA LEU A 39 6.26 -13.55 4.63
C LEU A 39 4.87 -13.95 5.13
N THR A 40 4.18 -13.02 5.76
CA THR A 40 2.77 -13.22 6.10
C THR A 40 1.93 -13.04 4.83
N PRO A 41 1.25 -14.09 4.34
CA PRO A 41 0.41 -13.98 3.16
C PRO A 41 -0.84 -13.16 3.47
N LEU A 42 -1.39 -12.51 2.46
CA LEU A 42 -2.73 -11.94 2.54
C LEU A 42 -3.76 -13.06 2.36
N THR A 43 -4.78 -13.05 3.20
CA THR A 43 -5.93 -13.95 3.06
C THR A 43 -6.79 -13.52 1.88
N LEU A 44 -7.32 -14.47 1.11
CA LEU A 44 -8.22 -14.20 0.00
C LEU A 44 -9.69 -14.24 0.46
N THR A 45 -10.57 -13.47 -0.20
CA THR A 45 -12.02 -13.54 0.05
C THR A 45 -12.83 -13.54 -1.24
N ARG A 46 -13.92 -14.31 -1.28
CA ARG A 46 -14.92 -14.30 -2.35
C ARG A 46 -16.11 -13.38 -2.04
N GLN A 47 -16.15 -12.81 -0.84
CA GLN A 47 -17.31 -12.07 -0.31
C GLN A 47 -17.41 -10.62 -0.79
N ALA A 48 -16.70 -10.27 -1.87
CA ALA A 48 -16.78 -8.93 -2.44
C ALA A 48 -18.18 -8.66 -3.05
N GLN A 49 -18.79 -7.55 -2.67
CA GLN A 49 -20.11 -7.12 -3.12
C GLN A 49 -20.07 -5.68 -3.65
N ARG A 50 -21.11 -5.31 -4.39
CA ARG A 50 -21.29 -3.92 -4.82
C ARG A 50 -21.39 -2.99 -3.61
N LEU A 51 -20.76 -1.83 -3.70
CA LEU A 51 -20.63 -0.79 -2.69
C LEU A 51 -19.68 -1.12 -1.53
N ASP A 52 -19.08 -2.30 -1.49
CA ASP A 52 -18.01 -2.56 -0.54
C ASP A 52 -16.87 -1.57 -0.73
N GLU A 53 -16.34 -1.07 0.39
CA GLU A 53 -15.15 -0.24 0.41
C GLU A 53 -13.92 -1.11 0.15
N VAL A 54 -13.07 -0.62 -0.75
CA VAL A 54 -11.85 -1.33 -1.18
C VAL A 54 -10.66 -0.39 -1.26
N ILE A 55 -9.49 -0.98 -1.13
CA ILE A 55 -8.21 -0.30 -1.24
C ILE A 55 -7.40 -1.01 -2.32
N ALA A 56 -7.00 -0.26 -3.36
CA ALA A 56 -6.05 -0.73 -4.35
C ALA A 56 -4.63 -0.38 -3.90
N ALA A 57 -3.72 -1.35 -3.92
CA ALA A 57 -2.33 -1.17 -3.53
C ALA A 57 -1.39 -1.50 -4.70
N GLY A 58 -0.31 -0.71 -4.84
CA GLY A 58 0.64 -0.91 -5.93
C GLY A 58 1.66 0.22 -6.05
N TYR A 59 2.28 0.31 -7.23
CA TYR A 59 3.29 1.31 -7.55
C TYR A 59 2.90 2.07 -8.83
N PRO A 60 1.85 2.92 -8.78
CA PRO A 60 1.30 3.58 -9.95
C PRO A 60 2.33 4.51 -10.59
N ALA A 61 2.61 4.33 -11.89
CA ALA A 61 3.60 5.11 -12.62
C ALA A 61 3.35 6.62 -12.52
N ALA A 62 2.08 7.03 -12.55
CA ALA A 62 1.69 8.44 -12.41
C ALA A 62 2.20 9.10 -11.11
N ILE A 63 2.47 8.32 -10.07
CA ILE A 63 2.95 8.81 -8.77
C ILE A 63 4.45 8.51 -8.63
N VAL A 64 4.85 7.24 -8.84
CA VAL A 64 6.22 6.81 -8.52
C VAL A 64 7.27 7.31 -9.50
N GLN A 65 6.90 7.67 -10.74
CA GLN A 65 7.86 8.13 -11.74
C GLN A 65 8.65 9.38 -11.31
N ASN A 66 8.11 10.20 -10.41
CA ASN A 66 8.77 11.38 -9.86
C ASN A 66 9.43 11.12 -8.48
N ASP A 67 9.33 9.89 -7.96
CA ASP A 67 9.97 9.51 -6.70
C ASP A 67 11.47 9.27 -6.93
N GLN A 68 12.32 9.94 -6.13
CA GLN A 68 13.78 9.80 -6.23
C GLN A 68 14.24 8.36 -5.98
N ARG A 69 13.56 7.61 -5.12
CA ARG A 69 13.84 6.20 -4.83
C ARG A 69 13.54 5.31 -6.04
N PHE A 70 12.45 5.60 -6.74
CA PHE A 70 12.12 4.90 -7.98
C PHE A 70 13.16 5.20 -9.07
N GLN A 71 13.61 6.44 -9.20
CA GLN A 71 14.66 6.81 -10.12
C GLN A 71 16.02 6.15 -9.76
N ALA A 72 16.32 6.00 -8.47
CA ALA A 72 17.51 5.26 -8.01
C ALA A 72 17.40 3.77 -8.38
N LEU A 73 16.23 3.16 -8.15
CA LEU A 73 15.96 1.77 -8.54
C LEU A 73 16.16 1.52 -10.05
N LEU A 74 15.71 2.44 -10.90
CA LEU A 74 15.91 2.36 -12.35
C LEU A 74 17.39 2.42 -12.74
N ARG A 75 18.25 3.08 -11.95
CA ARG A 75 19.70 3.10 -12.11
C ARG A 75 20.40 1.89 -11.47
N GLY A 76 19.66 0.93 -10.95
CA GLY A 76 20.18 -0.29 -10.32
C GLY A 76 20.43 -0.18 -8.80
N ASP A 77 20.16 0.95 -8.18
CA ASP A 77 20.23 1.13 -6.72
C ASP A 77 18.93 0.67 -6.05
N ALA A 78 18.94 -0.53 -5.52
CA ALA A 78 17.82 -1.11 -4.79
C ALA A 78 17.90 -0.90 -3.25
N SER A 79 18.81 -0.07 -2.78
CA SER A 79 18.97 0.21 -1.34
C SER A 79 17.78 0.99 -0.77
N GLN A 80 17.11 1.80 -1.61
CA GLN A 80 15.92 2.54 -1.27
C GLN A 80 14.80 2.20 -2.26
N LEU A 81 13.72 1.64 -1.74
CA LEU A 81 12.55 1.30 -2.55
C LEU A 81 11.46 2.36 -2.39
N PRO A 82 10.70 2.67 -3.46
CA PRO A 82 9.57 3.58 -3.38
C PRO A 82 8.55 3.08 -2.36
N GLU A 83 7.74 3.98 -1.85
CA GLU A 83 6.64 3.61 -0.96
C GLU A 83 5.51 2.94 -1.74
N LEU A 84 4.84 1.99 -1.06
CA LEU A 84 3.60 1.42 -1.55
C LEU A 84 2.54 2.53 -1.57
N VAL A 85 1.94 2.73 -2.72
CA VAL A 85 0.82 3.67 -2.88
C VAL A 85 -0.48 2.91 -2.71
N THR A 86 -1.38 3.48 -1.92
CA THR A 86 -2.74 2.97 -1.73
C THR A 86 -3.75 4.02 -2.15
N THR A 87 -4.81 3.57 -2.80
CA THR A 87 -5.96 4.41 -3.15
C THR A 87 -7.23 3.71 -2.70
N ASP A 88 -8.14 4.45 -2.11
CA ASP A 88 -9.43 3.92 -1.65
C ASP A 88 -10.54 4.16 -2.67
N GLY A 89 -11.61 3.40 -2.53
CA GLY A 89 -12.78 3.50 -3.38
C GLY A 89 -13.83 2.46 -3.00
N ARG A 90 -14.77 2.25 -3.93
CA ARG A 90 -15.85 1.27 -3.77
C ARG A 90 -16.02 0.42 -5.02
N ILE A 91 -16.47 -0.81 -4.86
CA ILE A 91 -16.91 -1.66 -5.96
C ILE A 91 -18.18 -1.08 -6.57
N SER A 92 -18.12 -0.69 -7.84
CA SER A 92 -19.26 -0.10 -8.55
C SER A 92 -20.25 -1.17 -9.04
N ALA A 93 -19.73 -2.32 -9.48
CA ALA A 93 -20.52 -3.45 -9.96
C ALA A 93 -19.70 -4.76 -9.87
N ILE A 94 -20.40 -5.88 -10.03
CA ILE A 94 -19.80 -7.18 -10.32
C ILE A 94 -20.35 -7.62 -11.67
N GLN A 95 -19.47 -7.82 -12.65
CA GLN A 95 -19.84 -8.06 -14.03
C GLN A 95 -19.20 -9.35 -14.54
N THR A 96 -19.99 -10.18 -15.22
CA THR A 96 -19.46 -11.28 -16.00
C THR A 96 -19.22 -10.79 -17.43
N LEU A 97 -17.95 -10.74 -17.83
CA LEU A 97 -17.55 -10.31 -19.17
C LEU A 97 -17.89 -11.41 -20.21
N ALA A 98 -17.84 -11.06 -21.50
CA ALA A 98 -18.10 -12.01 -22.60
C ALA A 98 -17.14 -13.23 -22.59
N SER A 99 -15.95 -13.08 -22.00
CA SER A 99 -14.98 -14.15 -21.79
C SER A 99 -15.35 -15.14 -20.67
N GLY A 100 -16.41 -14.84 -19.89
CA GLY A 100 -16.76 -15.56 -18.65
C GLY A 100 -16.01 -15.06 -17.42
N LEU A 101 -15.02 -14.16 -17.55
CA LEU A 101 -14.33 -13.58 -16.41
C LEU A 101 -15.26 -12.70 -15.59
N VAL A 102 -15.25 -12.87 -14.27
CA VAL A 102 -15.93 -11.97 -13.35
C VAL A 102 -14.99 -10.82 -13.01
N ALA A 103 -15.37 -9.62 -13.42
CA ALA A 103 -14.65 -8.38 -13.18
C ALA A 103 -15.41 -7.47 -12.22
N MET A 104 -14.66 -6.68 -11.47
CA MET A 104 -15.17 -5.68 -10.54
C MET A 104 -14.70 -4.30 -10.98
N PRO A 105 -15.54 -3.51 -11.69
CA PRO A 105 -15.30 -2.09 -11.82
C PRO A 105 -15.36 -1.42 -10.44
N HIS A 106 -14.40 -0.53 -10.17
CA HIS A 106 -14.29 0.16 -8.88
C HIS A 106 -13.76 1.58 -9.02
N THR A 107 -14.00 2.41 -8.01
CA THR A 107 -13.61 3.83 -8.00
C THR A 107 -12.23 4.09 -7.42
N ALA A 108 -11.59 3.11 -6.78
CA ALA A 108 -10.19 3.27 -6.36
C ALA A 108 -9.32 3.52 -7.59
N ALA A 109 -8.59 4.63 -7.58
CA ALA A 109 -7.81 5.05 -8.73
C ALA A 109 -6.60 4.11 -8.94
N ILE A 110 -6.47 3.53 -10.14
CA ILE A 110 -5.29 2.76 -10.54
C ILE A 110 -4.68 3.35 -11.83
N SER A 111 -3.40 3.10 -12.04
CA SER A 111 -2.66 3.45 -13.25
C SER A 111 -1.68 2.34 -13.60
N PRO A 112 -0.98 2.38 -14.74
CA PRO A 112 0.09 1.44 -15.03
C PRO A 112 1.02 1.29 -13.83
N GLY A 113 1.31 0.04 -13.41
CA GLY A 113 2.06 -0.28 -12.19
C GLY A 113 1.19 -0.72 -11.01
N ASN A 114 -0.13 -0.54 -11.05
CA ASN A 114 -1.05 -1.19 -10.12
C ASN A 114 -1.49 -2.58 -10.59
N SER A 115 -1.37 -2.88 -11.89
CA SER A 115 -1.75 -4.18 -12.45
C SER A 115 -0.98 -5.32 -11.79
N GLY A 116 -1.68 -6.38 -11.38
CA GLY A 116 -1.15 -7.47 -10.57
C GLY A 116 -1.13 -7.19 -9.07
N GLY A 117 -1.35 -5.95 -8.64
CA GLY A 117 -1.48 -5.59 -7.24
C GLY A 117 -2.86 -5.96 -6.67
N PRO A 118 -2.97 -6.11 -5.35
CA PRO A 118 -4.22 -6.50 -4.71
C PRO A 118 -5.24 -5.37 -4.67
N LEU A 119 -6.51 -5.74 -4.81
CA LEU A 119 -7.65 -4.96 -4.36
C LEU A 119 -8.14 -5.61 -3.06
N VAL A 120 -7.96 -4.93 -1.92
CA VAL A 120 -8.30 -5.48 -0.61
C VAL A 120 -9.56 -4.83 -0.05
N ASP A 121 -10.30 -5.59 0.76
CA ASP A 121 -11.41 -5.07 1.53
C ASP A 121 -10.92 -4.39 2.83
N ARG A 122 -11.84 -3.82 3.61
CA ARG A 122 -11.51 -3.14 4.87
C ARG A 122 -10.98 -4.06 5.98
N CYS A 123 -11.06 -5.38 5.79
CA CYS A 123 -10.44 -6.36 6.68
C CYS A 123 -9.05 -6.80 6.21
N GLY A 124 -8.49 -6.16 5.19
CA GLY A 124 -7.17 -6.49 4.63
C GLY A 124 -7.14 -7.77 3.78
N ARG A 125 -8.30 -8.31 3.39
CA ARG A 125 -8.39 -9.53 2.59
C ARG A 125 -8.43 -9.18 1.10
N VAL A 126 -7.76 -9.96 0.28
CA VAL A 126 -7.75 -9.76 -1.18
C VAL A 126 -9.10 -10.16 -1.76
N ALA A 127 -9.84 -9.20 -2.26
CA ALA A 127 -11.11 -9.35 -2.97
C ALA A 127 -10.90 -9.54 -4.48
N GLY A 128 -9.80 -9.04 -5.01
CA GLY A 128 -9.47 -9.15 -6.42
C GLY A 128 -8.04 -8.72 -6.74
N VAL A 129 -7.68 -8.86 -8.01
CA VAL A 129 -6.39 -8.43 -8.57
C VAL A 129 -6.63 -7.31 -9.56
N ASN A 130 -6.04 -6.14 -9.31
CA ASN A 130 -6.12 -5.00 -10.23
C ASN A 130 -5.56 -5.38 -11.60
N THR A 131 -6.22 -4.99 -12.67
CA THR A 131 -5.82 -5.46 -14.00
C THR A 131 -5.77 -4.36 -15.05
N PHE A 132 -6.86 -3.71 -15.39
CA PHE A 132 -6.88 -2.69 -16.45
C PHE A 132 -7.78 -1.50 -16.11
N ASN A 133 -7.57 -0.42 -16.85
CA ASN A 133 -8.48 0.73 -16.88
C ASN A 133 -9.17 0.79 -18.23
N HIS A 134 -10.45 1.14 -18.23
CA HIS A 134 -11.12 1.66 -19.41
C HIS A 134 -11.11 3.19 -19.33
N ILE A 135 -10.58 3.84 -20.36
CA ILE A 135 -10.53 5.30 -20.45
C ILE A 135 -11.32 5.70 -21.68
N ASN A 136 -12.39 6.43 -21.49
CA ASN A 136 -13.10 7.09 -22.56
C ASN A 136 -12.69 8.58 -22.56
N ALA A 137 -11.76 8.93 -23.44
CA ALA A 137 -11.20 10.28 -23.48
C ALA A 137 -12.25 11.33 -23.88
N GLN A 138 -13.26 10.97 -24.68
CA GLN A 138 -14.31 11.89 -25.11
C GLN A 138 -15.29 12.23 -23.99
N LEU A 139 -15.49 11.29 -23.05
CA LEU A 139 -16.39 11.49 -21.92
C LEU A 139 -15.62 11.86 -20.63
N ALA A 140 -14.28 11.99 -20.69
CA ALA A 140 -13.42 12.13 -19.52
C ALA A 140 -13.66 11.05 -18.44
N GLU A 141 -14.10 9.86 -18.88
CA GLU A 141 -14.51 8.78 -18.02
C GLU A 141 -13.37 7.78 -17.87
N ARG A 142 -13.10 7.40 -16.62
CA ARG A 142 -12.09 6.40 -16.27
C ARG A 142 -12.69 5.39 -15.30
N VAL A 143 -12.68 4.14 -15.69
CA VAL A 143 -13.14 3.03 -14.85
C VAL A 143 -11.97 2.08 -14.58
N SER A 144 -11.70 1.82 -13.32
CA SER A 144 -10.69 0.85 -12.85
C SER A 144 -11.34 -0.52 -12.72
N TYR A 145 -10.62 -1.58 -13.10
CA TYR A 145 -11.11 -2.96 -13.02
C TYR A 145 -10.16 -3.86 -12.24
N ALA A 146 -10.74 -4.72 -11.42
CA ALA A 146 -10.06 -5.86 -10.83
C ALA A 146 -10.71 -7.17 -11.27
N GLN A 147 -9.92 -8.22 -11.43
CA GLN A 147 -10.41 -9.60 -11.60
C GLN A 147 -10.80 -10.12 -10.21
N LYS A 148 -12.03 -10.66 -10.09
CA LYS A 148 -12.51 -11.19 -8.81
C LYS A 148 -11.70 -12.41 -8.38
N THR A 149 -11.52 -12.57 -7.08
CA THR A 149 -10.70 -13.63 -6.46
C THR A 149 -11.07 -15.05 -6.90
N ASP A 150 -12.31 -15.30 -7.32
CA ASP A 150 -12.73 -16.62 -7.81
C ASP A 150 -11.86 -17.12 -8.98
N ALA A 151 -11.53 -16.25 -9.94
CA ALA A 151 -10.66 -16.59 -11.07
C ALA A 151 -9.21 -16.87 -10.62
N LEU A 152 -8.70 -16.09 -9.67
CA LEU A 152 -7.39 -16.31 -9.08
C LEU A 152 -7.33 -17.65 -8.33
N LEU A 153 -8.35 -17.98 -7.55
CA LEU A 153 -8.45 -19.26 -6.82
C LEU A 153 -8.46 -20.46 -7.77
N ALA A 154 -9.18 -20.35 -8.91
CA ALA A 154 -9.16 -21.38 -9.92
C ALA A 154 -7.74 -21.56 -10.51
N PHE A 155 -7.07 -20.48 -10.88
CA PHE A 155 -5.70 -20.49 -11.40
C PHE A 155 -4.69 -21.11 -10.40
N LEU A 156 -4.77 -20.71 -9.11
CA LEU A 156 -3.88 -21.24 -8.06
C LEU A 156 -4.11 -22.71 -7.79
N ARG A 157 -5.37 -23.15 -7.76
CA ARG A 157 -5.72 -24.58 -7.61
C ARG A 157 -5.15 -25.42 -8.76
N GLU A 158 -5.28 -24.95 -10.01
CA GLU A 158 -4.68 -25.61 -11.17
C GLU A 158 -3.14 -25.62 -11.12
N ALA A 159 -2.54 -24.64 -10.45
CA ALA A 159 -1.10 -24.57 -10.21
C ALA A 159 -0.65 -25.44 -9.02
N GLY A 160 -1.56 -26.14 -8.33
CA GLY A 160 -1.26 -26.94 -7.13
C GLY A 160 -0.94 -26.12 -5.89
N VAL A 161 -1.34 -24.83 -5.85
CA VAL A 161 -1.09 -23.94 -4.72
C VAL A 161 -2.34 -23.86 -3.84
N ALA A 162 -2.20 -24.33 -2.59
CA ALA A 162 -3.22 -24.13 -1.57
C ALA A 162 -3.11 -22.74 -0.96
N VAL A 163 -4.24 -22.05 -0.79
CA VAL A 163 -4.33 -20.72 -0.18
C VAL A 163 -5.46 -20.67 0.84
N GLU A 164 -5.29 -19.84 1.85
CA GLU A 164 -6.33 -19.59 2.83
C GLU A 164 -7.37 -18.60 2.28
N THR A 165 -8.63 -18.89 2.54
CA THR A 165 -9.76 -18.01 2.23
C THR A 165 -10.55 -17.69 3.49
N ALA A 166 -11.01 -16.46 3.61
CA ALA A 166 -11.94 -16.03 4.65
C ALA A 166 -13.23 -15.51 3.99
N ASP A 167 -14.24 -16.35 3.96
CA ASP A 167 -15.52 -16.08 3.30
C ASP A 167 -16.63 -15.65 4.27
N THR A 168 -16.24 -15.12 5.43
CA THR A 168 -17.16 -14.46 6.38
C THR A 168 -17.35 -12.99 5.98
N ALA A 169 -18.46 -12.37 6.39
CA ALA A 169 -18.65 -10.95 6.19
C ALA A 169 -17.50 -10.15 6.85
N CYS A 170 -17.00 -9.12 6.14
CA CYS A 170 -16.05 -8.21 6.74
C CYS A 170 -16.75 -7.27 7.72
N VAL A 171 -16.43 -7.41 9.01
CA VAL A 171 -16.80 -6.43 10.01
C VAL A 171 -15.53 -5.64 10.34
N PRO A 172 -15.37 -4.42 9.79
CA PRO A 172 -14.19 -3.62 10.04
C PRO A 172 -14.07 -3.32 11.53
N GLN A 173 -12.93 -3.67 12.12
CA GLN A 173 -12.62 -3.16 13.45
C GLN A 173 -12.42 -1.63 13.35
N PRO A 174 -13.00 -0.85 14.30
CA PRO A 174 -12.65 0.56 14.41
C PRO A 174 -11.12 0.66 14.46
N ALA A 175 -10.52 1.53 13.65
CA ALA A 175 -9.10 1.81 13.78
C ALA A 175 -8.83 2.15 15.25
N ALA A 176 -7.87 1.47 15.89
CA ALA A 176 -7.43 1.85 17.21
C ALA A 176 -7.11 3.35 17.16
N ALA A 177 -7.78 4.13 17.99
CA ALA A 177 -7.51 5.56 18.07
C ALA A 177 -5.98 5.72 18.21
N PRO A 178 -5.35 6.63 17.45
CA PRO A 178 -3.93 6.88 17.63
C PRO A 178 -3.69 7.12 19.10
N ALA A 179 -2.76 6.37 19.71
CA ALA A 179 -2.40 6.56 21.10
C ALA A 179 -2.18 8.07 21.29
N ALA A 180 -2.95 8.69 22.18
CA ALA A 180 -2.78 10.10 22.49
C ALA A 180 -1.30 10.31 22.76
N PRO A 181 -0.64 11.34 22.18
CA PRO A 181 0.74 11.62 22.47
C PRO A 181 0.86 11.69 24.00
N ALA A 182 1.76 10.89 24.57
CA ALA A 182 2.01 10.91 26.00
C ALA A 182 2.15 12.36 26.41
N ALA A 183 1.27 12.82 27.33
CA ALA A 183 1.28 14.18 27.80
C ALA A 183 2.72 14.50 28.20
N ALA A 184 3.34 15.48 27.53
CA ALA A 184 4.64 15.94 27.90
C ALA A 184 4.59 16.28 29.40
N ALA A 185 5.46 15.66 30.19
CA ALA A 185 5.59 15.98 31.60
C ALA A 185 5.74 17.51 31.72
N PRO A 186 5.06 18.16 32.65
CA PRO A 186 5.23 19.60 32.83
C PRO A 186 6.73 19.89 33.06
N PRO A 187 7.27 20.96 32.47
CA PRO A 187 8.67 21.31 32.66
C PRO A 187 8.89 21.44 34.14
N GLY A 188 9.84 20.62 34.67
CA GLY A 188 10.20 20.57 36.07
C GLY A 188 10.44 21.98 36.58
N ALA A 189 9.91 22.29 37.79
CA ALA A 189 10.13 23.53 38.48
C ALA A 189 11.64 23.86 38.47
N ALA A 190 11.96 25.03 37.95
CA ALA A 190 13.31 25.52 37.90
C ALA A 190 13.89 25.53 39.32
N ALA A 191 15.03 24.88 39.50
CA ALA A 191 15.79 24.95 40.73
C ALA A 191 16.12 26.42 41.05
N PRO A 192 16.10 26.86 42.34
CA PRO A 192 16.40 28.23 42.69
C PRO A 192 17.84 28.56 42.28
N THR A 193 17.99 29.62 41.51
CA THR A 193 19.30 30.16 41.09
C THR A 193 20.08 30.58 42.36
N PRO A 194 21.34 30.15 42.54
CA PRO A 194 22.15 30.63 43.64
C PRO A 194 22.40 32.15 43.51
N ALA A 195 22.23 32.86 44.62
CA ALA A 195 22.44 34.32 44.72
C ALA A 195 23.87 34.68 44.26
N ALA A 196 23.99 35.68 43.39
CA ALA A 196 25.26 36.21 42.96
C ALA A 196 25.99 36.87 44.14
N PRO A 197 27.32 36.72 44.26
CA PRO A 197 28.10 37.39 45.32
C PRO A 197 28.07 38.90 45.15
N THR A 198 27.78 39.61 46.23
CA THR A 198 27.77 41.09 46.32
C THR A 198 29.16 41.63 46.03
N ALA A 199 29.30 42.46 45.01
CA ALA A 199 30.56 43.15 44.74
C ALA A 199 30.86 44.20 45.81
N PRO A 200 32.15 44.39 46.21
CA PRO A 200 32.52 45.38 47.19
C PRO A 200 32.34 46.82 46.66
N ALA A 201 31.85 47.71 47.56
CA ALA A 201 31.60 49.12 47.27
C ALA A 201 32.89 49.86 46.87
N GLN A 202 32.83 50.60 45.75
CA GLN A 202 33.90 51.51 45.36
C GLN A 202 33.83 52.76 46.22
N PRO A 203 35.00 53.29 46.67
CA PRO A 203 35.06 54.54 47.42
C PRO A 203 34.81 55.74 46.48
N ALA A 204 34.11 56.77 47.02
CA ALA A 204 33.78 58.00 46.32
C ALA A 204 35.02 58.83 45.96
N PRO A 205 35.06 59.55 44.84
CA PRO A 205 36.17 60.44 44.49
C PRO A 205 36.20 61.67 45.36
N ALA A 206 37.42 61.99 45.89
CA ALA A 206 37.69 63.18 46.61
C ALA A 206 37.56 64.45 45.72
N GLN A 207 36.84 65.47 46.21
CA GLN A 207 36.78 66.79 45.58
C GLN A 207 38.08 67.52 45.95
N ALA A 208 38.87 67.90 44.96
CA ALA A 208 39.96 68.84 45.07
C ALA A 208 39.47 70.29 44.91
N ARG A 209 39.91 71.15 45.80
CA ARG A 209 39.82 72.60 45.71
C ARG A 209 40.75 73.16 44.63
#